data_f7c6fda19004034ed822aa5047f30d98
#
_entry.id   f7c6fda19004034ed822aa5047f30d98
#
_cell.length_a   1.000
_cell.length_b   1.000
_cell.length_c   1.000
_cell.angle_alpha   90.00
_cell.angle_beta   90.00
_cell.angle_gamma   90.00
#
_symmetry.space_group_name_H-M   'P 1'
#
loop_
_entity.id
_entity.type
_entity.pdbx_description
1 polymer ?
#
loop_
_entity_poly.entity_id
_entity_poly.type
_entity_poly.pdbx_seq_one_letter_code
_entity_poly.pdbx_strand_id
1 'polypeptide(L)'
;MKKFNNLIFTTRAVKEELPEEVLLFIVGLVKNMHREVKEVDYLQVITIENNTLIHTQEIPEYKKEYMLSIPTENCKLFFIDSGEYSTLMFSHEY
;
A
#
# COMPACT_ATOMS: atom_id res chain seq x y z
N MET A 1 6.55 -6.31 17.80
CA MET A 1 7.17 -5.86 16.53
C MET A 1 6.14 -5.12 15.68
N LYS A 2 6.55 -4.05 15.04
CA LYS A 2 5.63 -3.27 14.22
C LYS A 2 5.41 -3.93 12.86
N LYS A 3 4.16 -3.90 12.39
CA LYS A 3 3.84 -4.38 11.05
C LYS A 3 4.55 -3.53 10.00
N PHE A 4 4.89 -4.16 8.90
CA PHE A 4 5.57 -3.54 7.76
C PHE A 4 6.95 -2.97 8.08
N ASN A 5 7.55 -3.40 9.20
CA ASN A 5 8.92 -3.06 9.55
C ASN A 5 9.81 -4.28 9.29
N ASN A 6 9.73 -4.80 8.09
CA ASN A 6 10.45 -5.98 7.63
C ASN A 6 10.89 -5.78 6.18
N LEU A 7 11.37 -6.84 5.54
CA LEU A 7 11.76 -6.77 4.13
C LEU A 7 10.54 -6.50 3.27
N ILE A 8 10.65 -5.55 2.35
CA ILE A 8 9.55 -5.17 1.46
C ILE A 8 9.86 -5.67 0.06
N PHE A 9 8.92 -6.43 -0.48
CA PHE A 9 8.97 -6.91 -1.85
C PHE A 9 7.81 -6.36 -2.66
N THR A 10 8.01 -6.26 -3.96
CA THR A 10 6.93 -5.98 -4.89
C THR A 10 6.88 -7.12 -5.88
N THR A 11 5.70 -7.37 -6.44
CA THR A 11 5.61 -8.32 -7.54
C THR A 11 6.23 -7.68 -8.77
N ARG A 12 6.57 -8.51 -9.74
CA ARG A 12 7.13 -8.02 -11.00
C ARG A 12 6.16 -7.08 -11.71
N ALA A 13 4.87 -7.44 -11.72
CA ALA A 13 3.85 -6.62 -12.36
C ALA A 13 3.77 -5.23 -11.75
N VAL A 14 3.79 -5.14 -10.41
CA VAL A 14 3.75 -3.85 -9.74
C VAL A 14 4.98 -3.02 -10.11
N LYS A 15 6.15 -3.65 -10.12
CA LYS A 15 7.38 -2.95 -10.44
C LYS A 15 7.39 -2.44 -11.88
N GLU A 16 6.83 -3.19 -12.80
CA GLU A 16 6.79 -2.82 -14.21
C GLU A 16 5.70 -1.81 -14.56
N GLU A 17 4.54 -1.90 -13.90
CA GLU A 17 3.37 -1.11 -14.29
C GLU A 17 3.11 0.13 -13.43
N LEU A 18 3.55 0.13 -12.18
CA LEU A 18 3.31 1.25 -11.29
C LEU A 18 4.48 2.24 -11.36
N PRO A 19 4.21 3.56 -11.50
CA PRO A 19 5.29 4.53 -11.44
C PRO A 19 6.08 4.39 -10.13
N GLU A 20 7.40 4.41 -10.22
CA GLU A 20 8.26 4.21 -9.07
C GLU A 20 7.97 5.19 -7.92
N GLU A 21 7.69 6.43 -8.25
CA GLU A 21 7.38 7.44 -7.24
C GLU A 21 6.10 7.10 -6.48
N VAL A 22 5.11 6.54 -7.17
CA VAL A 22 3.86 6.12 -6.54
C VAL A 22 4.12 4.91 -5.66
N LEU A 23 4.93 3.97 -6.12
CA LEU A 23 5.31 2.80 -5.35
C LEU A 23 5.98 3.20 -4.03
N LEU A 24 6.97 4.09 -4.12
CA LEU A 24 7.68 4.56 -2.93
C LEU A 24 6.76 5.32 -1.98
N PHE A 25 5.82 6.08 -2.53
CA PHE A 25 4.84 6.81 -1.72
C PHE A 25 3.97 5.83 -0.93
N ILE A 26 3.49 4.77 -1.58
CA ILE A 26 2.67 3.74 -0.92
C ILE A 26 3.43 3.07 0.22
N VAL A 27 4.67 2.67 -0.03
CA VAL A 27 5.49 2.03 0.99
C VAL A 27 5.68 2.97 2.18
N GLY A 28 5.94 4.25 1.91
CA GLY A 28 6.10 5.25 2.95
C GLY A 28 4.85 5.46 3.78
N LEU A 29 3.68 5.53 3.13
CA LEU A 29 2.41 5.68 3.82
C LEU A 29 2.20 4.56 4.83
N VAL A 30 2.41 3.32 4.40
CA VAL A 30 2.15 2.16 5.24
C VAL A 30 3.16 2.06 6.36
N LYS A 31 4.42 2.29 6.08
CA LYS A 31 5.47 2.25 7.12
C LYS A 31 5.25 3.27 8.22
N ASN A 32 4.61 4.38 7.90
CA ASN A 32 4.39 5.47 8.86
C ASN A 32 3.02 5.42 9.55
N MET A 33 2.17 4.44 9.23
CA MET A 33 0.84 4.34 9.82
C MET A 33 0.85 4.26 11.34
N HIS A 34 1.86 3.61 11.92
CA HIS A 34 1.94 3.44 13.37
C HIS A 34 1.94 4.76 14.14
N ARG A 35 2.18 5.88 13.45
CA ARG A 35 2.15 7.20 14.06
C ARG A 35 0.72 7.70 14.23
N GLU A 36 -0.22 7.13 13.49
CA GLU A 36 -1.61 7.58 13.48
C GLU A 36 -2.59 6.58 14.08
N VAL A 37 -2.25 5.28 14.03
CA VAL A 37 -3.12 4.22 14.53
C VAL A 37 -2.36 3.34 15.51
N LYS A 38 -3.08 2.79 16.48
CA LYS A 38 -2.49 1.91 17.49
C LYS A 38 -2.18 0.54 16.91
N GLU A 39 -3.06 0.06 16.06
CA GLU A 39 -2.90 -1.25 15.43
C GLU A 39 -2.90 -1.13 13.92
N VAL A 40 -1.87 -1.68 13.30
CA VAL A 40 -1.77 -1.76 11.85
C VAL A 40 -2.13 -3.18 11.45
N ASP A 41 -3.14 -3.31 10.59
CA ASP A 41 -3.57 -4.61 10.09
C ASP A 41 -2.52 -5.16 9.12
N TYR A 42 -2.45 -6.49 9.04
CA TYR A 42 -1.52 -7.14 8.12
C TYR A 42 -1.87 -6.89 6.65
N LEU A 43 -3.12 -6.53 6.36
CA LEU A 43 -3.58 -6.22 5.00
C LEU A 43 -3.91 -4.76 4.88
N GLN A 44 -3.20 -4.08 3.99
CA GLN A 44 -3.48 -2.70 3.64
C GLN A 44 -3.97 -2.65 2.20
N VAL A 45 -5.04 -1.92 1.96
CA VAL A 45 -5.65 -1.84 0.63
C VAL A 45 -5.42 -0.46 0.05
N ILE A 46 -4.92 -0.43 -1.18
CA ILE A 46 -4.66 0.81 -1.91
C ILE A 46 -5.50 0.77 -3.17
N THR A 47 -6.35 1.78 -3.36
CA THR A 47 -7.15 1.91 -4.57
C THR A 47 -6.77 3.21 -5.24
N ILE A 48 -6.48 3.16 -6.55
CA ILE A 48 -6.16 4.35 -7.32
C ILE A 48 -7.24 4.53 -8.37
N GLU A 49 -7.94 5.66 -8.31
CA GLU A 49 -9.02 6.00 -9.22
C GLU A 49 -8.95 7.47 -9.58
N ASN A 50 -8.91 7.76 -10.88
CA ASN A 50 -8.85 9.14 -11.37
C ASN A 50 -7.74 9.94 -10.66
N ASN A 51 -6.58 9.34 -10.54
CA ASN A 51 -5.38 9.92 -9.90
C ASN A 51 -5.58 10.24 -8.42
N THR A 52 -6.57 9.64 -7.78
CA THR A 52 -6.75 9.72 -6.34
C THR A 52 -6.37 8.37 -5.73
N LEU A 53 -5.45 8.39 -4.77
CA LEU A 53 -5.03 7.19 -4.06
C LEU A 53 -5.82 7.13 -2.76
N ILE A 54 -6.51 6.01 -2.55
CA ILE A 54 -7.30 5.78 -1.35
C ILE A 54 -6.65 4.63 -0.59
N HIS A 55 -6.21 4.91 0.62
CA HIS A 55 -5.57 3.92 1.49
C HIS A 55 -6.54 3.53 2.60
N THR A 56 -6.87 2.25 2.69
CA THR A 56 -7.79 1.75 3.70
C THR A 56 -7.21 0.57 4.45
N GLN A 57 -7.71 0.41 5.68
CA GLN A 57 -7.46 -0.74 6.53
C GLN A 57 -8.82 -1.12 7.11
N GLU A 58 -9.06 -2.41 7.31
CA GLU A 58 -10.36 -2.89 7.75
C GLU A 58 -10.54 -2.80 9.27
N ILE A 59 -9.62 -3.35 10.04
CA ILE A 59 -9.75 -3.42 11.50
C ILE A 59 -8.42 -3.08 12.16
N PRO A 60 -8.36 -2.01 12.97
CA PRO A 60 -9.40 -0.97 13.11
C PRO A 60 -9.56 -0.18 11.82
N GLU A 61 -10.76 0.32 11.61
CA GLU A 61 -11.09 1.05 10.39
C GLU A 61 -10.20 2.27 10.21
N TYR A 62 -9.71 2.44 8.98
CA TYR A 62 -8.82 3.55 8.64
C TYR A 62 -9.00 3.87 7.16
N LYS A 63 -9.05 5.14 6.84
CA LYS A 63 -9.16 5.59 5.46
C LYS A 63 -8.51 6.95 5.30
N LYS A 64 -7.66 7.07 4.29
CA LYS A 64 -7.09 8.35 3.87
C LYS A 64 -7.02 8.43 2.37
N GLU A 65 -7.15 9.64 1.85
CA GLU A 65 -7.13 9.90 0.41
C GLU A 65 -6.04 10.91 0.08
N TYR A 66 -5.41 10.71 -1.05
CA TYR A 66 -4.31 11.55 -1.52
C TYR A 66 -4.45 11.80 -3.02
N MET A 67 -4.21 13.03 -3.44
CA MET A 67 -4.16 13.37 -4.86
C MET A 67 -2.76 13.07 -5.37
N LEU A 68 -2.66 12.27 -6.42
CA LEU A 68 -1.36 11.96 -7.03
C LEU A 68 -0.99 13.04 -8.03
N SER A 69 0.26 13.47 -8.02
CA SER A 69 0.77 14.45 -8.97
C SER A 69 1.26 13.80 -10.25
N ILE A 70 1.44 12.49 -10.22
CA ILE A 70 1.92 11.73 -11.37
C ILE A 70 0.76 10.93 -11.96
N PRO A 71 0.50 11.05 -13.28
CA PRO A 71 -0.56 10.29 -13.92
C PRO A 71 -0.38 8.80 -13.67
N THR A 72 -1.42 8.17 -13.12
CA THR A 72 -1.37 6.77 -12.74
C THR A 72 -2.66 6.10 -13.16
N GLU A 73 -2.56 4.91 -13.75
CA GLU A 73 -3.73 4.15 -14.16
C GLU A 73 -4.54 3.68 -12.95
N ASN A 74 -5.84 3.54 -13.15
CA ASN A 74 -6.72 3.00 -12.12
C ASN A 74 -6.29 1.58 -11.79
N CYS A 75 -6.17 1.27 -10.51
CA CYS A 75 -5.81 -0.07 -10.08
C CYS A 75 -6.12 -0.25 -8.60
N LYS A 76 -6.05 -1.51 -8.16
CA LYS A 76 -6.22 -1.84 -6.74
C LYS A 76 -5.05 -2.72 -6.34
N LEU A 77 -4.44 -2.38 -5.22
CA LEU A 77 -3.26 -3.10 -4.71
C LEU A 77 -3.51 -3.57 -3.29
N PHE A 78 -2.88 -4.68 -2.96
CA PHE A 78 -2.80 -5.20 -1.60
C PHE A 78 -1.36 -5.11 -1.15
N PHE A 79 -1.15 -4.63 0.07
CA PHE A 79 0.16 -4.64 0.72
C PHE A 79 0.00 -5.53 1.94
N ILE A 80 0.66 -6.68 1.92
CA ILE A 80 0.45 -7.75 2.89
C ILE A 80 1.71 -8.03 3.68
N ASP A 81 1.59 -7.96 5.02
CA ASP A 81 2.67 -8.34 5.92
C ASP A 81 2.50 -9.82 6.26
N SER A 82 3.45 -10.64 5.84
CA SER A 82 3.43 -12.09 6.06
C SER A 82 4.32 -12.51 7.24
N GLY A 83 4.79 -11.55 8.03
CA GLY A 83 5.63 -11.80 9.19
C GLY A 83 7.09 -11.47 8.93
N GLU A 84 7.78 -12.30 8.18
CA GLU A 84 9.20 -12.07 7.87
C GLU A 84 9.41 -11.04 6.77
N TYR A 85 8.42 -10.88 5.90
CA TYR A 85 8.48 -9.93 4.80
C TYR A 85 7.08 -9.43 4.45
N SER A 86 7.03 -8.36 3.70
CA SER A 86 5.77 -7.78 3.22
C SER A 86 5.83 -7.68 1.70
N THR A 87 4.69 -7.86 1.05
CA THR A 87 4.61 -7.83 -0.42
C THR A 87 3.54 -6.87 -0.89
N LEU A 88 3.91 -6.01 -1.82
CA LEU A 88 2.97 -5.14 -2.53
C LEU A 88 2.63 -5.82 -3.85
N MET A 89 1.35 -6.05 -4.09
CA MET A 89 0.87 -6.75 -5.27
C MET A 89 -0.42 -6.11 -5.78
N PHE A 90 -0.74 -6.35 -7.05
CA PHE A 90 -2.07 -5.99 -7.54
C PHE A 90 -3.10 -6.94 -6.93
N SER A 91 -4.31 -6.47 -6.70
CA SER A 91 -5.33 -7.29 -6.06
C SER A 91 -5.63 -8.57 -6.85
N HIS A 92 -5.53 -8.53 -8.17
CA HIS A 92 -5.79 -9.70 -9.00
C HIS A 92 -4.67 -10.74 -8.93
N GLU A 93 -3.54 -10.40 -8.33
CA GLU A 93 -2.43 -11.34 -8.15
C GLU A 93 -2.53 -12.14 -6.85
N TYR A 94 -3.49 -11.79 -6.03
CA TYR A 94 -3.62 -12.40 -4.70
C TYR A 94 -4.17 -13.84 -4.78
#